data_2321c5fdd18398ebb54cf26aceff05db
#
_entry.id   2321c5fdd18398ebb54cf26aceff05db
#
_cell.length_a   1.000
_cell.length_b   1.000
_cell.length_c   1.000
_cell.angle_alpha   90.00
_cell.angle_beta   90.00
_cell.angle_gamma   90.00
#
_symmetry.space_group_name_H-M   'P 1'
#
loop_
_entity.id
_entity.type
_entity.pdbx_description
1 polymer ?
#
loop_
_entity_poly.entity_id
_entity_poly.type
_entity_poly.pdbx_seq_one_letter_code
_entity_poly.pdbx_strand_id
1 'polypeptide(L)'
;MYPFFDLNVKWDKIRRAAVYFEHNIFPGQEISAEVSMCGRFVQKLSGEEIARLFAGELFVSEPGERYNVAPTQSVLVVVEHDQHRVVTSHRWGLIPSWAKDPKIGVQMINARAETLAEKPAFRTAFRRQRCIVPADAFYEWQRHGTSKTPYAIVRRDGQPLAFAGLWSAWHKPESDERILSCTIITTEANERLASLHERMPVILPEDTWSEWLDPSFQEVGALQSLLRPFPAELMDTYPVSPRVNSVRNDGPDLLAKAG
;
A
#
# COMPACT_ATOMS: atom_id res chain seq x y z
N MET A 1 -29.00 -23.54 8.94
CA MET A 1 -29.76 -22.35 8.48
C MET A 1 -29.09 -21.14 9.12
N TYR A 2 -28.14 -20.51 8.42
CA TYR A 2 -27.45 -19.30 8.90
C TYR A 2 -28.29 -18.07 8.55
N PRO A 3 -28.44 -17.08 9.44
CA PRO A 3 -29.27 -15.91 9.17
C PRO A 3 -28.65 -15.08 8.04
N PHE A 4 -29.50 -14.68 7.09
CA PHE A 4 -29.18 -13.70 6.05
C PHE A 4 -28.71 -12.41 6.71
N PHE A 5 -27.40 -12.15 6.65
CA PHE A 5 -26.85 -10.84 6.99
C PHE A 5 -27.20 -9.86 5.87
N ASP A 6 -27.94 -8.83 6.22
CA ASP A 6 -28.38 -7.75 5.33
C ASP A 6 -27.13 -7.05 4.72
N LEU A 7 -26.91 -7.30 3.43
CA LEU A 7 -25.77 -6.79 2.66
C LEU A 7 -25.69 -5.26 2.68
N ASN A 8 -26.83 -4.57 2.67
CA ASN A 8 -26.90 -3.11 2.71
C ASN A 8 -26.36 -2.50 4.02
N VAL A 9 -26.59 -3.17 5.16
CA VAL A 9 -26.08 -2.70 6.47
C VAL A 9 -24.57 -2.82 6.56
N LYS A 10 -23.96 -3.81 5.89
CA LYS A 10 -22.51 -4.03 5.91
C LYS A 10 -21.76 -3.04 5.01
N TRP A 11 -22.33 -2.71 3.86
CA TRP A 11 -21.80 -1.71 2.94
C TRP A 11 -21.93 -0.29 3.50
N ASP A 12 -23.02 0.05 4.16
CA ASP A 12 -23.17 1.33 4.87
C ASP A 12 -22.13 1.52 5.98
N LYS A 13 -21.72 0.43 6.64
CA LYS A 13 -20.63 0.50 7.63
C LYS A 13 -19.26 0.78 7.00
N ILE A 14 -18.99 0.22 5.81
CA ILE A 14 -17.75 0.51 5.06
C ILE A 14 -17.77 1.95 4.52
N ARG A 15 -18.90 2.40 3.96
CA ARG A 15 -19.08 3.79 3.51
C ARG A 15 -18.92 4.79 4.65
N ARG A 16 -19.51 4.54 5.82
CA ARG A 16 -19.39 5.42 7.00
C ARG A 16 -17.95 5.47 7.54
N ALA A 17 -17.20 4.37 7.48
CA ALA A 17 -15.80 4.36 7.87
C ALA A 17 -14.92 5.16 6.90
N ALA A 18 -15.21 5.12 5.61
CA ALA A 18 -14.50 5.88 4.59
C ALA A 18 -14.73 7.40 4.73
N VAL A 19 -15.97 7.83 4.95
CA VAL A 19 -16.36 9.24 5.12
C VAL A 19 -15.78 9.87 6.40
N TYR A 20 -15.56 9.07 7.45
CA TYR A 20 -15.03 9.57 8.72
C TYR A 20 -13.56 10.04 8.64
N PHE A 21 -12.81 9.57 7.64
CA PHE A 21 -11.40 9.92 7.45
C PHE A 21 -11.17 11.31 6.83
N GLU A 22 -12.14 11.89 6.14
CA GLU A 22 -12.00 13.23 5.53
C GLU A 22 -11.80 14.35 6.57
N HIS A 23 -12.13 14.11 7.84
CA HIS A 23 -12.16 15.15 8.88
C HIS A 23 -11.14 15.00 10.02
N ASN A 24 -10.36 13.91 10.07
CA ASN A 24 -9.40 13.69 11.13
C ASN A 24 -7.96 13.54 10.59
N ILE A 25 -7.39 14.67 10.17
CA ILE A 25 -5.95 14.79 9.93
C ILE A 25 -5.27 14.83 11.29
N PHE A 26 -4.64 13.75 11.71
CA PHE A 26 -3.71 13.81 12.83
C PHE A 26 -2.53 14.69 12.44
N PRO A 27 -2.19 15.75 13.22
CA PRO A 27 -1.05 16.60 12.92
C PRO A 27 0.22 15.74 12.89
N GLY A 28 1.00 15.88 11.82
CA GLY A 28 2.14 15.04 11.49
C GLY A 28 3.14 14.93 12.64
N GLN A 29 3.32 13.71 13.13
CA GLN A 29 4.57 13.37 13.80
C GLN A 29 5.64 13.24 12.72
N GLU A 30 6.68 14.07 12.80
CA GLU A 30 7.91 13.88 12.02
C GLU A 30 8.48 12.50 12.42
N ILE A 31 8.33 11.54 11.52
CA ILE A 31 9.02 10.26 11.65
C ILE A 31 10.47 10.58 11.37
N SER A 32 11.34 10.41 12.39
CA SER A 32 12.78 10.51 12.20
C SER A 32 13.18 9.65 11.02
N ALA A 33 13.94 10.21 10.10
CA ALA A 33 14.33 9.63 8.83
C ALA A 33 15.34 8.48 8.99
N GLU A 34 15.11 7.56 9.91
CA GLU A 34 15.75 6.24 9.90
C GLU A 34 14.99 5.37 8.90
N VAL A 35 15.59 5.28 7.78
CA VAL A 35 15.38 4.47 6.58
C VAL A 35 14.47 3.29 6.80
N SER A 36 13.18 3.52 6.74
CA SER A 36 12.18 2.49 6.46
C SER A 36 12.23 2.21 4.96
N MET A 37 12.42 0.96 4.58
CA MET A 37 12.37 0.45 3.21
C MET A 37 11.08 0.89 2.53
N CYS A 38 11.13 1.27 1.24
CA CYS A 38 9.95 1.62 0.42
C CYS A 38 8.97 2.53 1.17
N GLY A 39 9.49 3.59 1.78
CA GLY A 39 8.73 4.50 2.63
C GLY A 39 8.08 5.66 1.87
N ARG A 40 8.12 5.68 0.54
CA ARG A 40 7.60 6.77 -0.27
C ARG A 40 7.18 6.30 -1.65
N PHE A 41 6.01 6.70 -2.13
CA PHE A 41 5.55 6.37 -3.47
C PHE A 41 4.65 7.45 -4.08
N VAL A 42 4.31 7.28 -5.34
CA VAL A 42 3.44 8.14 -6.14
C VAL A 42 2.14 7.43 -6.40
N GLN A 43 1.02 8.10 -6.17
CA GLN A 43 -0.32 7.63 -6.50
C GLN A 43 -1.08 8.79 -7.15
N LYS A 44 -0.91 8.94 -8.46
CA LYS A 44 -1.53 10.02 -9.24
C LYS A 44 -2.79 9.56 -9.98
N LEU A 45 -2.95 8.25 -10.22
CA LEU A 45 -4.17 7.71 -10.78
C LEU A 45 -5.37 8.08 -9.90
N SER A 46 -6.41 8.59 -10.53
CA SER A 46 -7.69 8.83 -9.87
C SER A 46 -8.33 7.52 -9.40
N GLY A 47 -9.23 7.60 -8.43
CA GLY A 47 -9.96 6.43 -7.97
C GLY A 47 -10.78 5.76 -9.08
N GLU A 48 -11.32 6.54 -10.02
CA GLU A 48 -12.03 5.99 -11.19
C GLU A 48 -11.10 5.28 -12.17
N GLU A 49 -9.90 5.80 -12.40
CA GLU A 49 -8.89 5.13 -13.23
C GLU A 49 -8.44 3.82 -12.61
N ILE A 50 -8.22 3.81 -11.28
CA ILE A 50 -7.91 2.59 -10.51
C ILE A 50 -9.08 1.61 -10.62
N ALA A 51 -10.33 2.05 -10.44
CA ALA A 51 -11.50 1.20 -10.53
C ALA A 51 -11.62 0.54 -11.92
N ARG A 52 -11.40 1.32 -12.99
CA ARG A 52 -11.37 0.76 -14.36
C ARG A 52 -10.24 -0.25 -14.56
N LEU A 53 -9.03 0.08 -14.11
CA LEU A 53 -7.85 -0.78 -14.27
C LEU A 53 -8.04 -2.14 -13.59
N PHE A 54 -8.60 -2.14 -12.40
CA PHE A 54 -8.78 -3.35 -11.59
C PHE A 54 -10.18 -3.97 -11.73
N ALA A 55 -11.02 -3.50 -12.67
CA ALA A 55 -12.41 -3.94 -12.85
C ALA A 55 -13.22 -3.91 -11.54
N GLY A 56 -13.13 -2.81 -10.82
CA GLY A 56 -13.78 -2.59 -9.53
C GLY A 56 -14.69 -1.36 -9.51
N GLU A 57 -15.25 -1.08 -8.36
CA GLU A 57 -16.09 0.07 -8.09
C GLU A 57 -15.42 1.04 -7.10
N LEU A 58 -15.62 2.35 -7.28
CA LEU A 58 -15.09 3.38 -6.39
C LEU A 58 -16.04 3.66 -5.23
N PHE A 59 -15.54 3.56 -3.99
CA PHE A 59 -16.35 3.73 -2.77
C PHE A 59 -15.90 4.88 -1.85
N VAL A 60 -15.01 5.74 -2.31
CA VAL A 60 -14.48 6.88 -1.53
C VAL A 60 -14.35 8.11 -2.39
N SER A 61 -14.31 9.27 -1.75
CA SER A 61 -13.92 10.52 -2.41
C SER A 61 -12.44 10.45 -2.80
N GLU A 62 -12.10 11.09 -3.91
CA GLU A 62 -10.75 11.04 -4.47
C GLU A 62 -9.80 11.97 -3.70
N PRO A 63 -8.64 11.47 -3.25
CA PRO A 63 -7.64 12.30 -2.58
C PRO A 63 -6.87 13.23 -3.54
N GLY A 64 -7.15 13.18 -4.85
CA GLY A 64 -6.38 13.86 -5.90
C GLY A 64 -5.04 13.19 -6.19
N GLU A 65 -4.28 13.77 -7.12
CA GLU A 65 -2.96 13.29 -7.48
C GLU A 65 -1.96 13.50 -6.33
N ARG A 66 -1.22 12.44 -6.01
CA ARG A 66 -0.23 12.44 -4.94
C ARG A 66 1.13 11.98 -5.49
N TYR A 67 2.11 12.89 -5.42
CA TYR A 67 3.46 12.63 -5.93
C TYR A 67 4.46 12.25 -4.86
N ASN A 68 4.06 12.29 -3.58
CA ASN A 68 4.98 12.05 -2.46
C ASN A 68 4.27 11.46 -1.23
N VAL A 69 3.55 10.36 -1.46
CA VAL A 69 2.83 9.64 -0.41
C VAL A 69 3.79 9.11 0.64
N ALA A 70 3.53 9.43 1.90
CA ALA A 70 4.33 9.05 3.05
C ALA A 70 3.55 8.16 4.03
N PRO A 71 4.24 7.39 4.89
CA PRO A 71 3.61 6.61 5.95
C PRO A 71 2.62 7.42 6.78
N THR A 72 1.59 6.75 7.29
CA THR A 72 0.45 7.27 8.06
C THR A 72 -0.58 8.06 7.27
N GLN A 73 -0.31 8.38 6.02
CA GLN A 73 -1.30 9.01 5.14
C GLN A 73 -2.29 7.98 4.60
N SER A 74 -3.46 8.47 4.19
CA SER A 74 -4.47 7.65 3.50
C SER A 74 -4.05 7.41 2.05
N VAL A 75 -4.25 6.19 1.57
CA VAL A 75 -3.93 5.74 0.22
C VAL A 75 -5.10 4.97 -0.38
N LEU A 76 -5.29 5.04 -1.68
CA LEU A 76 -6.26 4.20 -2.36
C LEU A 76 -5.73 2.77 -2.46
N VAL A 77 -6.59 1.83 -2.14
CA VAL A 77 -6.32 0.40 -2.24
C VAL A 77 -7.46 -0.31 -2.96
N VAL A 78 -7.14 -1.43 -3.60
CA VAL A 78 -8.13 -2.34 -4.17
C VAL A 78 -8.25 -3.54 -3.24
N VAL A 79 -9.47 -3.85 -2.82
CA VAL A 79 -9.80 -5.04 -2.04
C VAL A 79 -10.90 -5.83 -2.74
N GLU A 80 -11.03 -7.11 -2.43
CA GLU A 80 -12.17 -7.90 -2.87
C GLU A 80 -13.09 -8.20 -1.69
N HIS A 81 -14.39 -8.00 -1.91
CA HIS A 81 -15.44 -8.30 -0.95
C HIS A 81 -16.67 -8.84 -1.66
N ASP A 82 -17.16 -10.00 -1.22
CA ASP A 82 -18.32 -10.66 -1.80
C ASP A 82 -18.22 -10.80 -3.35
N GLN A 83 -17.02 -11.17 -3.86
CA GLN A 83 -16.69 -11.33 -5.28
C GLN A 83 -16.70 -10.03 -6.11
N HIS A 84 -16.73 -8.87 -5.45
CA HIS A 84 -16.62 -7.57 -6.10
C HIS A 84 -15.33 -6.87 -5.68
N ARG A 85 -14.62 -6.30 -6.63
CA ARG A 85 -13.47 -5.45 -6.35
C ARG A 85 -13.92 -4.05 -6.02
N VAL A 86 -13.31 -3.48 -5.00
CA VAL A 86 -13.67 -2.17 -4.46
C VAL A 86 -12.42 -1.34 -4.28
N VAL A 87 -12.45 -0.10 -4.78
CA VAL A 87 -11.44 0.92 -4.51
C VAL A 87 -11.88 1.70 -3.28
N THR A 88 -11.05 1.67 -2.24
CA THR A 88 -11.33 2.31 -0.96
C THR A 88 -10.07 2.94 -0.39
N SER A 89 -10.20 3.76 0.65
CA SER A 89 -9.08 4.48 1.28
C SER A 89 -8.66 3.79 2.58
N HIS A 90 -7.37 3.48 2.71
CA HIS A 90 -6.79 2.93 3.92
C HIS A 90 -5.60 3.77 4.40
N ARG A 91 -5.41 3.85 5.71
CA ARG A 91 -4.22 4.44 6.29
C ARG A 91 -3.00 3.54 6.02
N TRP A 92 -1.93 4.08 5.48
CA TRP A 92 -0.68 3.33 5.29
C TRP A 92 0.09 3.20 6.61
N GLY A 93 0.20 1.98 7.08
CA GLY A 93 0.73 1.56 8.37
C GLY A 93 -0.30 0.69 9.09
N LEU A 94 -0.21 -0.63 8.91
CA LEU A 94 -1.20 -1.61 9.35
C LEU A 94 -1.36 -1.60 10.87
N ILE A 95 -2.60 -1.50 11.32
CA ILE A 95 -2.97 -1.61 12.74
C ILE A 95 -3.66 -2.95 12.92
N PRO A 96 -3.03 -3.94 13.55
CA PRO A 96 -3.67 -5.23 13.81
C PRO A 96 -4.95 -5.05 14.62
N SER A 97 -5.99 -5.85 14.34
CA SER A 97 -7.30 -5.72 15.02
C SER A 97 -7.24 -5.89 16.55
N TRP A 98 -6.22 -6.58 17.05
CA TRP A 98 -5.98 -6.79 18.47
C TRP A 98 -5.12 -5.71 19.14
N ALA A 99 -4.61 -4.73 18.37
CA ALA A 99 -3.72 -3.69 18.91
C ALA A 99 -4.44 -2.82 19.96
N LYS A 100 -3.77 -2.55 21.06
CA LYS A 100 -4.28 -1.65 22.11
C LYS A 100 -4.09 -0.17 21.75
N ASP A 101 -3.01 0.14 21.02
CA ASP A 101 -2.67 1.50 20.57
C ASP A 101 -2.49 1.51 19.03
N PRO A 102 -3.23 2.35 18.29
CA PRO A 102 -3.12 2.46 16.87
C PRO A 102 -1.76 3.02 16.39
N LYS A 103 -0.96 3.60 17.27
CA LYS A 103 0.39 4.10 16.97
C LYS A 103 1.34 2.99 16.49
N ILE A 104 1.07 1.71 16.81
CA ILE A 104 1.84 0.57 16.32
C ILE A 104 1.93 0.54 14.79
N GLY A 105 0.92 1.07 14.09
CA GLY A 105 0.90 1.15 12.63
C GLY A 105 2.08 1.90 12.02
N VAL A 106 2.69 2.85 12.74
CA VAL A 106 3.87 3.59 12.27
C VAL A 106 5.05 2.66 11.97
N GLN A 107 5.15 1.54 12.69
CA GLN A 107 6.20 0.55 12.52
C GLN A 107 5.82 -0.57 11.53
N MET A 108 4.57 -0.56 11.04
CA MET A 108 4.01 -1.61 10.18
C MET A 108 3.62 -1.10 8.79
N ILE A 109 4.42 -0.19 8.24
CA ILE A 109 4.24 0.32 6.88
C ILE A 109 4.62 -0.74 5.83
N ASN A 110 5.56 -1.63 6.17
CA ASN A 110 5.99 -2.74 5.35
C ASN A 110 5.93 -4.07 6.10
N ALA A 111 5.67 -5.15 5.35
CA ALA A 111 5.68 -6.52 5.83
C ALA A 111 6.57 -7.39 4.94
N ARG A 112 7.50 -8.16 5.52
CA ARG A 112 8.41 -9.02 4.76
C ARG A 112 7.67 -10.27 4.28
N ALA A 113 7.72 -10.56 2.98
CA ALA A 113 7.10 -11.73 2.35
C ALA A 113 7.44 -13.05 3.07
N GLU A 114 8.69 -13.20 3.47
CA GLU A 114 9.24 -14.41 4.06
C GLU A 114 8.61 -14.78 5.42
N THR A 115 8.05 -13.80 6.13
CA THR A 115 7.58 -14.01 7.51
C THR A 115 6.08 -13.72 7.70
N LEU A 116 5.33 -13.49 6.62
CA LEU A 116 3.89 -13.14 6.68
C LEU A 116 3.05 -14.22 7.37
N ALA A 117 3.29 -15.49 7.04
CA ALA A 117 2.53 -16.61 7.57
C ALA A 117 2.77 -16.86 9.05
N GLU A 118 3.89 -16.38 9.60
CA GLU A 118 4.34 -16.65 10.96
C GLU A 118 4.00 -15.52 11.92
N LYS A 119 4.23 -14.27 11.49
CA LYS A 119 4.08 -13.10 12.38
C LYS A 119 2.63 -12.86 12.78
N PRO A 120 2.32 -12.75 14.08
CA PRO A 120 0.96 -12.54 14.59
C PRO A 120 0.26 -11.31 14.00
N ALA A 121 1.02 -10.26 13.65
CA ALA A 121 0.49 -9.04 13.07
C ALA A 121 -0.05 -9.24 11.64
N PHE A 122 0.48 -10.21 10.89
CA PHE A 122 0.22 -10.36 9.46
C PHE A 122 -0.47 -11.67 9.08
N ARG A 123 -0.26 -12.77 9.82
CA ARG A 123 -0.68 -14.12 9.44
C ARG A 123 -2.17 -14.26 9.10
N THR A 124 -3.05 -13.56 9.83
CA THR A 124 -4.49 -13.59 9.57
C THR A 124 -4.84 -12.78 8.33
N ALA A 125 -4.27 -11.59 8.21
CA ALA A 125 -4.47 -10.73 7.04
C ALA A 125 -3.92 -11.36 5.77
N PHE A 126 -2.78 -12.03 5.83
CA PHE A 126 -2.18 -12.74 4.70
C PHE A 126 -3.13 -13.81 4.12
N ARG A 127 -3.89 -14.48 4.94
CA ARG A 127 -4.85 -15.49 4.48
C ARG A 127 -6.16 -14.90 3.92
N ARG A 128 -6.62 -13.74 4.43
CA ARG A 128 -8.01 -13.30 4.20
C ARG A 128 -8.21 -11.82 3.90
N GLN A 129 -7.22 -10.98 4.15
CA GLN A 129 -7.34 -9.53 4.08
C GLN A 129 -6.20 -8.96 3.24
N ARG A 130 -6.16 -9.40 1.98
CA ARG A 130 -5.19 -8.94 1.00
C ARG A 130 -5.76 -7.77 0.21
N CYS A 131 -4.86 -6.89 -0.22
CA CYS A 131 -5.20 -5.76 -1.06
C CYS A 131 -4.11 -5.53 -2.10
N ILE A 132 -4.41 -4.72 -3.09
CA ILE A 132 -3.41 -4.12 -3.98
C ILE A 132 -3.35 -2.64 -3.65
N VAL A 133 -2.14 -2.08 -3.53
CA VAL A 133 -1.89 -0.65 -3.44
C VAL A 133 -1.38 -0.19 -4.81
N PRO A 134 -2.21 0.45 -5.64
CA PRO A 134 -1.78 0.99 -6.93
C PRO A 134 -0.79 2.12 -6.72
N ALA A 135 0.28 2.14 -7.52
CA ALA A 135 1.27 3.21 -7.50
C ALA A 135 1.77 3.49 -8.91
N ASP A 136 2.14 4.74 -9.20
CA ASP A 136 2.73 5.12 -10.48
C ASP A 136 4.25 5.02 -10.46
N ALA A 137 4.84 5.24 -9.29
CA ALA A 137 6.27 5.13 -9.02
C ALA A 137 6.50 4.92 -7.52
N PHE A 138 7.69 4.53 -7.15
CA PHE A 138 8.14 4.64 -5.76
C PHE A 138 9.54 5.21 -5.69
N TYR A 139 9.94 5.70 -4.51
CA TYR A 139 11.24 6.30 -4.31
C TYR A 139 12.10 5.44 -3.41
N GLU A 140 13.40 5.36 -3.76
CA GLU A 140 14.45 4.80 -2.92
C GLU A 140 15.68 5.70 -2.92
N TRP A 141 16.50 5.57 -1.90
CA TRP A 141 17.65 6.44 -1.67
C TRP A 141 18.96 5.67 -1.76
N GLN A 142 19.73 5.93 -2.79
CA GLN A 142 21.09 5.41 -2.89
C GLN A 142 21.98 6.11 -1.86
N ARG A 143 22.67 5.34 -1.05
CA ARG A 143 23.59 5.87 -0.03
C ARG A 143 25.00 5.99 -0.59
N HIS A 144 25.61 7.16 -0.40
CA HIS A 144 27.01 7.45 -0.72
C HIS A 144 27.68 8.05 0.54
N GLY A 145 28.17 7.18 1.42
CA GLY A 145 28.68 7.62 2.73
C GLY A 145 27.57 8.28 3.57
N THR A 146 27.72 9.56 3.86
CA THR A 146 26.73 10.36 4.62
C THR A 146 25.64 10.99 3.74
N SER A 147 25.82 11.02 2.43
CA SER A 147 24.85 11.58 1.48
C SER A 147 23.87 10.52 0.97
N LYS A 148 22.69 10.98 0.54
CA LYS A 148 21.65 10.12 -0.06
C LYS A 148 21.12 10.79 -1.32
N THR A 149 21.11 10.06 -2.42
CA THR A 149 20.52 10.50 -3.68
C THR A 149 19.19 9.78 -3.87
N PRO A 150 18.06 10.49 -4.01
CA PRO A 150 16.77 9.87 -4.27
C PRO A 150 16.67 9.45 -5.74
N TYR A 151 16.07 8.29 -5.95
CA TYR A 151 15.72 7.74 -7.26
C TYR A 151 14.23 7.48 -7.33
N ALA A 152 13.63 7.78 -8.48
CA ALA A 152 12.32 7.26 -8.83
C ALA A 152 12.47 5.92 -9.53
N ILE A 153 11.60 4.99 -9.19
CA ILE A 153 11.50 3.66 -9.78
C ILE A 153 10.13 3.54 -10.42
N VAL A 154 10.09 3.19 -11.71
CA VAL A 154 8.88 3.12 -12.52
C VAL A 154 8.87 1.84 -13.37
N ARG A 155 7.69 1.46 -13.86
CA ARG A 155 7.61 0.46 -14.94
C ARG A 155 8.04 1.10 -16.26
N ARG A 156 8.81 0.34 -17.05
CA ARG A 156 9.34 0.80 -18.34
C ARG A 156 8.26 1.04 -19.39
N ASP A 157 7.15 0.31 -19.30
CA ASP A 157 6.00 0.44 -20.19
C ASP A 157 5.04 1.58 -19.78
N GLY A 158 5.36 2.31 -18.70
CA GLY A 158 4.54 3.41 -18.20
C GLY A 158 3.26 2.97 -17.49
N GLN A 159 3.00 1.67 -17.36
CA GLN A 159 1.84 1.17 -16.62
C GLN A 159 2.05 1.30 -15.12
N PRO A 160 0.99 1.41 -14.32
CA PRO A 160 1.11 1.48 -12.87
C PRO A 160 1.63 0.18 -12.27
N LEU A 161 2.19 0.31 -11.07
CA LEU A 161 2.67 -0.76 -10.21
C LEU A 161 1.52 -1.25 -9.34
N ALA A 162 1.31 -2.56 -9.24
CA ALA A 162 0.33 -3.18 -8.36
C ALA A 162 1.04 -3.77 -7.12
N PHE A 163 1.25 -2.96 -6.08
CA PHE A 163 1.92 -3.46 -4.88
C PHE A 163 1.03 -4.44 -4.13
N ALA A 164 1.55 -5.63 -3.83
CA ALA A 164 0.90 -6.56 -2.92
C ALA A 164 0.83 -5.94 -1.52
N GLY A 165 -0.34 -5.95 -0.92
CA GLY A 165 -0.58 -5.41 0.40
C GLY A 165 -1.48 -6.30 1.25
N LEU A 166 -1.47 -6.02 2.55
CA LEU A 166 -2.43 -6.57 3.50
C LEU A 166 -3.20 -5.42 4.13
N TRP A 167 -4.44 -5.68 4.54
CA TRP A 167 -5.23 -4.68 5.23
C TRP A 167 -5.81 -5.22 6.54
N SER A 168 -6.20 -4.34 7.41
CA SER A 168 -6.86 -4.65 8.68
C SER A 168 -7.86 -3.56 9.05
N ALA A 169 -8.88 -3.96 9.80
CA ALA A 169 -9.82 -3.05 10.43
C ALA A 169 -9.59 -3.09 11.94
N TRP A 170 -9.17 -1.98 12.48
CA TRP A 170 -9.04 -1.79 13.92
C TRP A 170 -10.24 -1.00 14.45
N HIS A 171 -10.77 -1.42 15.60
CA HIS A 171 -11.86 -0.76 16.29
C HIS A 171 -11.32 -0.13 17.58
N LYS A 172 -11.59 1.15 17.77
CA LYS A 172 -11.23 1.81 19.02
C LYS A 172 -12.09 1.25 20.15
N PRO A 173 -11.47 0.80 21.25
CA PRO A 173 -12.22 0.34 22.42
C PRO A 173 -13.26 1.36 22.88
N GLU A 174 -14.46 0.89 23.24
CA GLU A 174 -15.57 1.71 23.75
C GLU A 174 -16.05 2.84 22.80
N SER A 175 -15.84 2.69 21.50
CA SER A 175 -16.19 3.68 20.47
C SER A 175 -16.60 2.97 19.18
N ASP A 176 -17.44 3.63 18.37
CA ASP A 176 -17.77 3.17 17.03
C ASP A 176 -16.68 3.54 15.99
N GLU A 177 -15.60 4.18 16.42
CA GLU A 177 -14.50 4.57 15.55
C GLU A 177 -13.78 3.35 15.01
N ARG A 178 -13.65 3.30 13.69
CA ARG A 178 -12.99 2.22 12.96
C ARG A 178 -11.90 2.78 12.06
N ILE A 179 -10.69 2.23 12.13
CA ILE A 179 -9.58 2.60 11.26
C ILE A 179 -9.30 1.44 10.31
N LEU A 180 -9.45 1.69 9.00
CA LEU A 180 -8.96 0.81 7.96
C LEU A 180 -7.49 1.15 7.69
N SER A 181 -6.64 0.16 7.71
CA SER A 181 -5.19 0.35 7.53
C SER A 181 -4.59 -0.73 6.64
N CYS A 182 -3.49 -0.40 5.96
CA CYS A 182 -2.80 -1.34 5.08
C CYS A 182 -1.29 -1.32 5.31
N THR A 183 -0.61 -2.35 4.83
CA THR A 183 0.85 -2.46 4.74
C THR A 183 1.24 -2.91 3.35
N ILE A 184 2.41 -2.51 2.86
CA ILE A 184 2.97 -2.96 1.59
C ILE A 184 3.90 -4.14 1.88
N ILE A 185 3.72 -5.24 1.13
CA ILE A 185 4.60 -6.41 1.23
C ILE A 185 5.89 -6.13 0.47
N THR A 186 7.01 -6.50 1.08
CA THR A 186 8.34 -6.36 0.47
C THR A 186 9.03 -7.72 0.34
N THR A 187 9.83 -7.86 -0.70
CA THR A 187 10.68 -9.00 -0.98
C THR A 187 12.12 -8.54 -1.21
N GLU A 188 13.05 -9.45 -1.47
CA GLU A 188 14.42 -9.11 -1.88
C GLU A 188 14.41 -8.25 -3.17
N ALA A 189 15.39 -7.36 -3.28
CA ALA A 189 15.52 -6.52 -4.47
C ALA A 189 15.96 -7.35 -5.67
N ASN A 190 15.44 -7.01 -6.87
CA ASN A 190 15.99 -7.51 -8.12
C ASN A 190 17.36 -6.85 -8.43
N GLU A 191 18.05 -7.35 -9.46
CA GLU A 191 19.40 -6.85 -9.86
C GLU A 191 19.44 -5.34 -10.13
N ARG A 192 18.34 -4.76 -10.67
CA ARG A 192 18.28 -3.31 -10.95
C ARG A 192 18.21 -2.47 -9.69
N LEU A 193 17.55 -2.95 -8.66
CA LEU A 193 17.34 -2.23 -7.41
C LEU A 193 18.37 -2.56 -6.33
N ALA A 194 19.09 -3.67 -6.45
CA ALA A 194 20.07 -4.12 -5.45
C ALA A 194 21.14 -3.07 -5.10
N SER A 195 21.50 -2.19 -6.05
CA SER A 195 22.44 -1.09 -5.80
C SER A 195 21.83 0.10 -5.05
N LEU A 196 20.49 0.21 -5.01
CA LEU A 196 19.76 1.26 -4.29
C LEU A 196 19.37 0.79 -2.89
N HIS A 197 18.78 -0.39 -2.80
CA HIS A 197 18.31 -0.99 -1.56
C HIS A 197 18.24 -2.52 -1.67
N GLU A 198 18.41 -3.24 -0.56
CA GLU A 198 18.32 -4.71 -0.49
C GLU A 198 16.89 -5.28 -0.65
N ARG A 199 15.87 -4.45 -0.56
CA ARG A 199 14.46 -4.83 -0.62
C ARG A 199 13.71 -4.00 -1.65
N MET A 200 12.59 -4.56 -2.16
CA MET A 200 11.65 -3.86 -3.03
C MET A 200 10.21 -4.24 -2.68
N PRO A 201 9.19 -3.44 -3.04
CA PRO A 201 7.79 -3.85 -2.98
C PRO A 201 7.58 -5.11 -3.84
N VAL A 202 6.73 -6.01 -3.39
CA VAL A 202 6.20 -7.05 -4.27
C VAL A 202 5.24 -6.39 -5.24
N ILE A 203 5.52 -6.50 -6.54
CA ILE A 203 4.68 -5.98 -7.62
C ILE A 203 4.02 -7.17 -8.30
N LEU A 204 2.69 -7.23 -8.23
CA LEU A 204 1.91 -8.33 -8.78
C LEU A 204 1.70 -8.16 -10.29
N PRO A 205 2.01 -9.20 -11.09
CA PRO A 205 1.56 -9.27 -12.48
C PRO A 205 0.03 -9.29 -12.57
N GLU A 206 -0.53 -8.79 -13.67
CA GLU A 206 -1.98 -8.64 -13.84
C GLU A 206 -2.74 -9.97 -13.75
N ASP A 207 -2.19 -11.03 -14.29
CA ASP A 207 -2.75 -12.38 -14.28
C ASP A 207 -2.86 -13.00 -12.88
N THR A 208 -2.18 -12.42 -11.88
CA THR A 208 -2.24 -12.88 -10.48
C THR A 208 -3.19 -12.08 -9.58
N TRP A 209 -3.74 -10.96 -10.06
CA TRP A 209 -4.56 -10.07 -9.23
C TRP A 209 -5.82 -10.75 -8.67
N SER A 210 -6.49 -11.57 -9.48
CA SER A 210 -7.70 -12.28 -9.05
C SER A 210 -7.40 -13.27 -7.92
N GLU A 211 -6.35 -14.07 -8.08
CA GLU A 211 -5.92 -15.03 -7.06
C GLU A 211 -5.46 -14.33 -5.78
N TRP A 212 -4.70 -13.22 -5.92
CA TRP A 212 -4.24 -12.46 -4.78
C TRP A 212 -5.38 -11.83 -3.99
N LEU A 213 -6.39 -11.26 -4.66
CA LEU A 213 -7.49 -10.55 -4.01
C LEU A 213 -8.56 -11.49 -3.44
N ASP A 214 -8.73 -12.70 -3.97
CA ASP A 214 -9.77 -13.66 -3.55
C ASP A 214 -9.60 -14.11 -2.09
N PRO A 215 -10.44 -13.67 -1.13
CA PRO A 215 -10.31 -14.02 0.28
C PRO A 215 -10.60 -15.51 0.57
N SER A 216 -11.19 -16.24 -0.38
CA SER A 216 -11.45 -17.68 -0.28
C SER A 216 -10.19 -18.51 -0.58
N PHE A 217 -9.27 -17.96 -1.37
CA PHE A 217 -7.99 -18.59 -1.68
C PHE A 217 -7.01 -18.39 -0.51
N GLN A 218 -6.78 -19.43 0.31
CA GLN A 218 -6.07 -19.33 1.59
C GLN A 218 -4.87 -20.28 1.70
N GLU A 219 -4.50 -20.94 0.62
CA GLU A 219 -3.36 -21.84 0.57
C GLU A 219 -2.05 -21.02 0.67
N VAL A 220 -1.35 -21.18 1.81
CA VAL A 220 -0.20 -20.33 2.17
C VAL A 220 0.96 -20.49 1.18
N GLY A 221 1.26 -21.71 0.75
CA GLY A 221 2.35 -21.97 -0.19
C GLY A 221 2.13 -21.32 -1.54
N ALA A 222 0.90 -21.41 -2.06
CA ALA A 222 0.53 -20.77 -3.32
C ALA A 222 0.56 -19.24 -3.19
N LEU A 223 -0.01 -18.68 -2.12
CA LEU A 223 0.08 -17.24 -1.85
C LEU A 223 1.52 -16.74 -1.75
N GLN A 224 2.41 -17.48 -1.09
CA GLN A 224 3.84 -17.14 -1.00
C GLN A 224 4.52 -17.18 -2.35
N SER A 225 4.11 -18.08 -3.25
CA SER A 225 4.70 -18.19 -4.59
C SER A 225 4.46 -16.96 -5.47
N LEU A 226 3.45 -16.15 -5.16
CA LEU A 226 3.15 -14.87 -5.83
C LEU A 226 4.09 -13.74 -5.37
N LEU A 227 4.74 -13.87 -4.22
CA LEU A 227 5.50 -12.80 -3.58
C LEU A 227 6.97 -12.79 -4.02
N ARG A 228 7.20 -12.59 -5.31
CA ARG A 228 8.53 -12.61 -5.94
C ARG A 228 8.99 -11.22 -6.35
N PRO A 229 10.32 -11.01 -6.51
CA PRO A 229 10.83 -9.80 -7.15
C PRO A 229 10.24 -9.61 -8.54
N PHE A 230 9.86 -8.38 -8.86
CA PHE A 230 9.41 -8.04 -10.22
C PHE A 230 10.58 -8.05 -11.20
N PRO A 231 10.39 -8.46 -12.48
CA PRO A 231 11.48 -8.57 -13.44
C PRO A 231 12.24 -7.25 -13.64
N ALA A 232 13.57 -7.29 -13.54
CA ALA A 232 14.43 -6.10 -13.58
C ALA A 232 14.37 -5.37 -14.93
N GLU A 233 14.19 -6.12 -16.03
CA GLU A 233 14.09 -5.61 -17.39
C GLU A 233 12.80 -4.80 -17.64
N LEU A 234 11.76 -5.01 -16.84
CA LEU A 234 10.50 -4.28 -16.91
C LEU A 234 10.50 -2.99 -16.07
N MET A 235 11.57 -2.71 -15.36
CA MET A 235 11.71 -1.54 -14.50
C MET A 235 12.70 -0.54 -15.05
N ASP A 236 12.51 0.74 -14.75
CA ASP A 236 13.48 1.78 -14.96
C ASP A 236 13.71 2.59 -13.68
N THR A 237 14.92 3.17 -13.56
CA THR A 237 15.33 3.93 -12.39
C THR A 237 16.10 5.18 -12.84
N TYR A 238 15.79 6.32 -12.23
CA TYR A 238 16.53 7.56 -12.51
C TYR A 238 16.57 8.46 -11.27
N PRO A 239 17.64 9.27 -11.12
CA PRO A 239 17.76 10.21 -10.02
C PRO A 239 16.72 11.33 -10.15
N VAL A 240 16.19 11.76 -9.00
CA VAL A 240 15.22 12.85 -8.89
C VAL A 240 15.70 13.93 -7.95
N SER A 241 14.98 15.05 -7.91
CA SER A 241 15.31 16.18 -7.04
C SER A 241 15.27 15.78 -5.55
N PRO A 242 16.25 16.21 -4.73
CA PRO A 242 16.22 16.07 -3.27
C PRO A 242 14.99 16.71 -2.60
N ARG A 243 14.21 17.51 -3.30
CA ARG A 243 12.94 18.06 -2.80
C ARG A 243 11.96 16.98 -2.34
N VAL A 244 12.04 15.75 -2.90
CA VAL A 244 11.25 14.59 -2.47
C VAL A 244 11.50 14.20 -1.01
N ASN A 245 12.62 14.57 -0.41
CA ASN A 245 12.95 14.30 1.00
C ASN A 245 11.92 14.91 1.96
N SER A 246 11.37 16.07 1.63
CA SER A 246 10.33 16.71 2.44
C SER A 246 8.94 16.23 2.01
N VAL A 247 8.19 15.67 2.95
CA VAL A 247 6.78 15.26 2.75
C VAL A 247 5.84 16.44 2.47
N ARG A 248 6.29 17.67 2.68
CA ARG A 248 5.52 18.89 2.37
C ARG A 248 5.53 19.21 0.86
N ASN A 249 6.50 18.67 0.13
CA ASN A 249 6.55 18.81 -1.32
C ASN A 249 5.71 17.66 -1.92
N ASP A 250 4.72 18.01 -2.72
CA ASP A 250 3.83 17.06 -3.38
C ASP A 250 3.40 17.66 -4.74
N GLY A 251 4.15 17.34 -5.79
CA GLY A 251 3.91 17.88 -7.11
C GLY A 251 4.65 17.12 -8.20
N PRO A 252 4.24 17.29 -9.48
CA PRO A 252 4.76 16.53 -10.62
C PRO A 252 6.26 16.72 -10.85
N ASP A 253 6.83 17.83 -10.42
CA ASP A 253 8.27 18.13 -10.50
C ASP A 253 9.13 17.14 -9.71
N LEU A 254 8.57 16.43 -8.74
CA LEU A 254 9.27 15.41 -7.97
C LEU A 254 9.59 14.14 -8.78
N LEU A 255 8.86 13.89 -9.88
CA LEU A 255 9.14 12.80 -10.81
C LEU A 255 10.05 13.25 -11.98
N ALA A 256 10.41 14.52 -12.08
CA ALA A 256 11.32 14.98 -13.12
C ALA A 256 12.72 14.40 -12.88
N LYS A 257 13.32 13.88 -13.95
CA LYS A 257 14.70 13.39 -13.93
C LYS A 257 15.63 14.54 -13.54
N ALA A 258 16.45 14.32 -12.52
CA ALA A 258 17.50 15.28 -12.17
C ALA A 258 18.52 15.33 -13.30
N GLY A 259 18.86 16.56 -13.72
CA GLY A 259 19.86 16.82 -14.77
C GLY A 259 21.28 16.48 -14.34
#